data_70ef9a9e6eba5f6c50e7de80262bcef4
#
_entry.id   70ef9a9e6eba5f6c50e7de80262bcef4
#
_cell.length_a   1.000
_cell.length_b   1.000
_cell.length_c   1.000
_cell.angle_alpha   90.00
_cell.angle_beta   90.00
_cell.angle_gamma   90.00
#
_symmetry.space_group_name_H-M   'P 1'
#
loop_
_entity.id
_entity.type
_entity.pdbx_description
1 polymer ?
#
loop_
_entity_poly.entity_id
_entity_poly.type
_entity_poly.pdbx_seq_one_letter_code
_entity_poly.pdbx_strand_id
1 'polypeptide(L)'
;MNRHLVLRRAAVSGAIAAAGFLALLPAQAQVPGSALAVGTNAIQPAACNVTLDQVRFDLPLVHTARVLAAGKRLKIVALGSSSTYGAGASTSAASYPSRLVDELSRRFPGHDITVLNRGVNGDEAADMLARLDTAVVAETPDLVLWQVGTNSVLRDKALLPHAPLLHEGLTRLKATGADVVVIDPQYAPRVISKANCQGMVSLIATTAKAEHVSVFHRFELMRRWRESESLPFETFVSSDGLHMNDWSYACVAKALGVAIAEAATRPTATAVGPHPAPAN
;
A
#
# COMPACT_ATOMS: atom_id res chain seq x y z
N MET A 1 46.57 -41.42 13.38
CA MET A 1 47.54 -42.20 12.52
C MET A 1 47.45 -41.61 11.11
N ASN A 2 48.66 -41.24 10.60
CA ASN A 2 49.04 -40.95 9.21
C ASN A 2 48.44 -39.74 8.54
N ARG A 3 49.18 -38.70 8.34
CA ARG A 3 50.44 -38.29 7.71
C ARG A 3 50.20 -37.61 6.36
N HIS A 4 50.55 -36.34 6.37
CA HIS A 4 51.24 -35.49 5.36
C HIS A 4 51.45 -36.03 3.94
N LEU A 5 51.21 -35.18 2.94
CA LEU A 5 52.26 -34.89 1.96
C LEU A 5 52.15 -33.49 1.35
N VAL A 6 53.21 -32.71 1.58
CA VAL A 6 53.53 -31.42 0.95
C VAL A 6 54.39 -31.73 -0.29
N LEU A 7 54.10 -31.13 -1.43
CA LEU A 7 55.01 -31.10 -2.57
C LEU A 7 55.18 -29.67 -3.07
N ARG A 8 56.35 -29.10 -2.73
CA ARG A 8 56.92 -27.93 -3.39
C ARG A 8 57.55 -28.37 -4.71
N ARG A 9 57.40 -27.61 -5.77
CA ARG A 9 58.34 -27.60 -6.89
C ARG A 9 58.69 -26.18 -7.34
N ALA A 10 59.96 -26.05 -7.64
CA ALA A 10 60.77 -24.88 -7.76
C ALA A 10 60.63 -24.15 -9.12
N ALA A 11 61.04 -22.91 -9.09
CA ALA A 11 61.21 -21.98 -10.20
C ALA A 11 62.35 -22.40 -11.14
N VAL A 12 62.19 -22.16 -12.42
CA VAL A 12 63.29 -22.06 -13.39
C VAL A 12 63.13 -20.78 -14.19
N SER A 13 64.07 -19.87 -13.98
CA SER A 13 64.25 -18.65 -14.76
C SER A 13 64.93 -19.00 -16.10
N GLY A 14 64.33 -18.55 -17.20
CA GLY A 14 64.98 -18.58 -18.51
C GLY A 14 64.84 -17.19 -19.17
N ALA A 15 65.96 -16.48 -19.21
CA ALA A 15 66.07 -15.24 -19.97
C ALA A 15 66.37 -15.55 -21.45
N ILE A 16 65.55 -15.05 -22.35
CA ILE A 16 65.87 -15.03 -23.76
C ILE A 16 65.74 -13.59 -24.24
N ALA A 17 66.94 -13.07 -24.69
CA ALA A 17 67.02 -11.81 -25.42
C ALA A 17 66.58 -12.03 -26.87
N ALA A 18 65.68 -11.19 -27.39
CA ALA A 18 65.37 -11.16 -28.80
C ALA A 18 65.37 -9.72 -29.29
N ALA A 19 66.13 -9.58 -30.39
CA ALA A 19 66.46 -8.35 -31.09
C ALA A 19 65.25 -7.67 -31.71
N GLY A 20 65.33 -6.35 -31.78
CA GLY A 20 64.29 -5.50 -32.38
C GLY A 20 64.19 -5.61 -33.88
N PHE A 21 62.99 -5.70 -34.37
CA PHE A 21 62.61 -5.32 -35.75
C PHE A 21 61.59 -4.18 -35.65
N LEU A 22 62.07 -2.98 -36.07
CA LEU A 22 61.19 -1.83 -36.25
C LEU A 22 60.42 -2.02 -37.57
N ALA A 23 59.17 -2.41 -37.49
CA ALA A 23 58.24 -2.40 -38.61
C ALA A 23 57.44 -1.11 -38.56
N LEU A 24 57.64 -0.22 -39.55
CA LEU A 24 56.77 0.94 -39.82
C LEU A 24 55.41 0.42 -40.29
N LEU A 25 54.39 0.60 -39.47
CA LEU A 25 52.99 0.41 -39.86
C LEU A 25 52.42 1.72 -40.45
N PRO A 26 51.62 1.65 -41.52
CA PRO A 26 51.00 2.84 -42.06
C PRO A 26 49.90 3.36 -41.12
N ALA A 27 49.82 4.68 -40.96
CA ALA A 27 48.80 5.36 -40.22
C ALA A 27 47.43 5.09 -40.86
N GLN A 28 46.59 4.31 -40.20
CA GLN A 28 45.17 4.20 -40.57
C GLN A 28 44.41 5.43 -40.01
N ALA A 29 43.81 6.19 -40.92
CA ALA A 29 42.91 7.27 -40.62
C ALA A 29 41.70 6.70 -39.86
N GLN A 30 41.54 7.03 -38.57
CA GLN A 30 40.33 6.76 -37.79
C GLN A 30 39.20 7.66 -38.32
N VAL A 31 38.22 7.06 -38.98
CA VAL A 31 36.93 7.69 -39.26
C VAL A 31 36.21 7.84 -37.92
N PRO A 32 35.76 9.04 -37.53
CA PRO A 32 34.96 9.19 -36.30
C PRO A 32 33.62 8.50 -36.54
N GLY A 33 33.46 7.29 -36.01
CA GLY A 33 32.20 6.61 -35.95
C GLY A 33 31.30 7.39 -34.98
N SER A 34 30.30 8.09 -35.51
CA SER A 34 29.19 8.60 -34.71
C SER A 34 28.47 7.40 -34.08
N ALA A 35 28.83 7.08 -32.87
CA ALA A 35 28.03 6.22 -32.01
C ALA A 35 26.73 6.97 -31.73
N LEU A 36 25.66 6.60 -32.44
CA LEU A 36 24.30 6.94 -32.07
C LEU A 36 24.12 6.36 -30.64
N ALA A 37 24.20 7.22 -29.65
CA ALA A 37 23.78 6.88 -28.32
C ALA A 37 22.26 6.55 -28.42
N VAL A 38 21.95 5.26 -28.48
CA VAL A 38 20.59 4.78 -28.23
C VAL A 38 20.33 5.14 -26.78
N GLY A 39 19.71 6.31 -26.58
CA GLY A 39 19.20 6.71 -25.30
C GLY A 39 18.20 5.64 -24.87
N THR A 40 18.58 4.79 -23.94
CA THR A 40 17.63 4.01 -23.15
C THR A 40 16.80 5.03 -22.41
N ASN A 41 15.68 5.45 -22.99
CA ASN A 41 14.62 6.10 -22.22
C ASN A 41 14.20 5.09 -21.15
N ALA A 42 14.84 5.12 -20.00
CA ALA A 42 14.32 4.46 -18.83
C ALA A 42 12.93 5.07 -18.62
N ILE A 43 11.89 4.28 -18.90
CA ILE A 43 10.51 4.68 -18.66
C ILE A 43 10.45 5.03 -17.16
N GLN A 44 10.39 6.33 -16.86
CA GLN A 44 10.22 6.76 -15.46
C GLN A 44 8.89 6.19 -14.99
N PRO A 45 8.88 5.58 -13.78
CA PRO A 45 7.63 5.10 -13.21
C PRO A 45 6.62 6.25 -13.19
N ALA A 46 5.38 5.96 -13.58
CA ALA A 46 4.30 6.94 -13.56
C ALA A 46 4.22 7.62 -12.20
N ALA A 47 4.06 8.94 -12.17
CA ALA A 47 3.90 9.67 -10.91
C ALA A 47 2.58 9.27 -10.24
N CYS A 48 2.60 8.98 -8.95
CA CYS A 48 1.38 8.79 -8.18
C CYS A 48 0.78 10.15 -7.82
N ASN A 49 -0.17 10.61 -8.63
CA ASN A 49 -0.89 11.86 -8.40
C ASN A 49 -2.14 11.58 -7.56
N VAL A 50 -2.15 12.06 -6.31
CA VAL A 50 -3.28 11.93 -5.40
C VAL A 50 -3.70 13.33 -4.96
N THR A 51 -4.96 13.69 -5.25
CA THR A 51 -5.57 14.92 -4.72
C THR A 51 -6.50 14.57 -3.56
N LEU A 52 -6.72 15.51 -2.66
CA LEU A 52 -7.59 15.31 -1.51
C LEU A 52 -9.01 14.93 -1.93
N ASP A 53 -9.57 15.59 -2.94
CA ASP A 53 -10.95 15.34 -3.41
C ASP A 53 -11.17 13.89 -3.90
N GLN A 54 -10.10 13.22 -4.30
CA GLN A 54 -10.17 11.82 -4.76
C GLN A 54 -10.22 10.80 -3.63
N VAL A 55 -9.76 11.18 -2.44
CA VAL A 55 -9.51 10.24 -1.33
C VAL A 55 -10.11 10.67 0.00
N ARG A 56 -10.77 11.83 0.02
CA ARG A 56 -11.36 12.41 1.23
C ARG A 56 -12.38 11.46 1.85
N PHE A 57 -12.27 11.26 3.16
CA PHE A 57 -13.27 10.52 3.91
C PHE A 57 -14.52 11.36 4.17
N ASP A 58 -15.70 10.72 4.15
CA ASP A 58 -16.95 11.40 4.43
C ASP A 58 -17.02 11.95 5.86
N LEU A 59 -16.43 11.22 6.80
CA LEU A 59 -16.46 11.52 8.23
C LEU A 59 -15.07 11.87 8.77
N PRO A 60 -14.99 12.75 9.79
CA PRO A 60 -13.73 13.00 10.50
C PRO A 60 -13.32 11.79 11.33
N LEU A 61 -12.02 11.63 11.57
CA LEU A 61 -11.44 10.63 12.47
C LEU A 61 -11.25 11.24 13.86
N VAL A 62 -12.33 11.27 14.65
CA VAL A 62 -12.39 12.05 15.88
C VAL A 62 -11.51 11.46 16.99
N HIS A 63 -11.44 10.11 17.12
CA HIS A 63 -10.58 9.48 18.09
C HIS A 63 -9.11 9.66 17.73
N THR A 64 -8.76 9.43 16.48
CA THR A 64 -7.41 9.64 15.91
C THR A 64 -6.94 11.09 16.15
N ALA A 65 -7.82 12.07 15.88
CA ALA A 65 -7.54 13.48 16.11
C ALA A 65 -7.20 13.77 17.60
N ARG A 66 -7.96 13.19 18.53
CA ARG A 66 -7.71 13.36 19.97
C ARG A 66 -6.39 12.73 20.42
N VAL A 67 -6.05 11.55 19.90
CA VAL A 67 -4.79 10.86 20.20
C VAL A 67 -3.60 11.69 19.75
N LEU A 68 -3.65 12.19 18.50
CA LEU A 68 -2.62 13.06 17.92
C LEU A 68 -2.51 14.37 18.71
N ALA A 69 -3.62 15.06 18.99
CA ALA A 69 -3.61 16.31 19.76
C ALA A 69 -3.05 16.13 21.18
N ALA A 70 -3.20 14.95 21.76
CA ALA A 70 -2.63 14.61 23.08
C ALA A 70 -1.14 14.21 23.01
N GLY A 71 -0.50 14.21 21.85
CA GLY A 71 0.89 13.78 21.67
C GLY A 71 1.13 12.30 22.00
N LYS A 72 0.07 11.48 22.00
CA LYS A 72 0.15 10.05 22.30
C LYS A 72 0.57 9.26 21.07
N ARG A 73 1.04 8.01 21.31
CA ARG A 73 1.26 7.04 20.22
C ARG A 73 -0.05 6.79 19.50
N LEU A 74 -0.02 6.83 18.17
CA LEU A 74 -1.12 6.43 17.31
C LEU A 74 -0.92 4.98 16.86
N LYS A 75 -1.79 4.08 17.30
CA LYS A 75 -1.78 2.68 16.90
C LYS A 75 -2.88 2.40 15.89
N ILE A 76 -2.48 1.98 14.70
CA ILE A 76 -3.37 1.60 13.60
C ILE A 76 -3.30 0.10 13.39
N VAL A 77 -4.46 -0.56 13.25
CA VAL A 77 -4.54 -1.95 12.82
C VAL A 77 -5.09 -2.02 11.40
N ALA A 78 -4.32 -2.61 10.49
CA ALA A 78 -4.75 -2.93 9.13
C ALA A 78 -5.23 -4.39 9.08
N LEU A 79 -6.53 -4.59 9.22
CA LEU A 79 -7.21 -5.88 9.09
C LEU A 79 -7.57 -6.14 7.63
N GLY A 80 -7.31 -7.33 7.10
CA GLY A 80 -7.66 -7.63 5.72
C GLY A 80 -7.14 -8.96 5.20
N SER A 81 -7.19 -9.10 3.89
CA SER A 81 -6.73 -10.28 3.18
C SER A 81 -5.32 -10.11 2.57
N SER A 82 -5.07 -10.77 1.44
CA SER A 82 -3.78 -10.74 0.74
C SER A 82 -3.32 -9.33 0.33
N SER A 83 -4.24 -8.42 -0.03
CA SER A 83 -3.87 -7.04 -0.34
C SER A 83 -3.38 -6.27 0.89
N THR A 84 -3.82 -6.62 2.10
CA THR A 84 -3.32 -6.05 3.34
C THR A 84 -2.03 -6.73 3.77
N TYR A 85 -1.95 -8.07 3.62
CA TYR A 85 -0.71 -8.82 3.84
C TYR A 85 0.44 -8.26 3.02
N GLY A 86 0.19 -7.88 1.77
CA GLY A 86 1.18 -7.34 0.84
C GLY A 86 1.53 -8.32 -0.29
N ALA A 87 0.61 -9.23 -0.65
CA ALA A 87 0.82 -10.10 -1.80
C ALA A 87 1.00 -9.28 -3.08
N GLY A 88 2.00 -9.64 -3.90
CA GLY A 88 2.42 -8.88 -5.09
C GLY A 88 3.43 -7.78 -4.82
N ALA A 89 3.69 -7.43 -3.56
CA ALA A 89 4.79 -6.56 -3.18
C ALA A 89 6.13 -7.32 -3.22
N SER A 90 7.21 -6.64 -3.56
CA SER A 90 8.57 -7.22 -3.61
C SER A 90 9.08 -7.65 -2.23
N THR A 91 8.65 -6.97 -1.18
CA THR A 91 8.97 -7.25 0.23
C THR A 91 7.81 -6.85 1.13
N SER A 92 7.77 -7.33 2.38
CA SER A 92 6.79 -6.88 3.38
C SER A 92 6.86 -5.37 3.65
N ALA A 93 8.04 -4.76 3.56
CA ALA A 93 8.23 -3.32 3.70
C ALA A 93 7.59 -2.52 2.55
N ALA A 94 7.37 -3.14 1.39
CA ALA A 94 6.71 -2.52 0.26
C ALA A 94 5.17 -2.59 0.31
N SER A 95 4.59 -3.30 1.27
CA SER A 95 3.13 -3.34 1.49
C SER A 95 2.58 -1.97 1.93
N TYR A 96 1.28 -1.71 1.67
CA TYR A 96 0.70 -0.41 2.07
C TYR A 96 0.72 -0.17 3.59
N PRO A 97 0.51 -1.17 4.48
CA PRO A 97 0.57 -0.89 5.91
C PRO A 97 1.95 -0.43 6.37
N SER A 98 3.02 -1.05 5.83
CA SER A 98 4.40 -0.64 6.15
C SER A 98 4.71 0.77 5.64
N ARG A 99 4.35 1.07 4.38
CA ARG A 99 4.56 2.39 3.77
C ARG A 99 3.71 3.49 4.42
N LEU A 100 2.54 3.14 4.99
CA LEU A 100 1.66 4.09 5.65
C LEU A 100 2.30 4.67 6.92
N VAL A 101 3.17 3.93 7.60
CA VAL A 101 3.97 4.46 8.72
C VAL A 101 4.78 5.67 8.26
N ASP A 102 5.53 5.53 7.16
CA ASP A 102 6.36 6.62 6.62
C ASP A 102 5.50 7.81 6.15
N GLU A 103 4.36 7.51 5.50
CA GLU A 103 3.44 8.54 5.02
C GLU A 103 2.85 9.37 6.15
N LEU A 104 2.45 8.73 7.24
CA LEU A 104 1.88 9.42 8.39
C LEU A 104 2.98 10.12 9.22
N SER A 105 4.15 9.53 9.38
CA SER A 105 5.27 10.16 10.09
C SER A 105 5.75 11.46 9.42
N ARG A 106 5.67 11.53 8.09
CA ARG A 106 5.95 12.79 7.37
C ARG A 106 4.88 13.86 7.60
N ARG A 107 3.62 13.47 7.80
CA ARG A 107 2.49 14.38 8.01
C ARG A 107 2.34 14.82 9.46
N PHE A 108 2.74 13.96 10.38
CA PHE A 108 2.69 14.19 11.82
C PHE A 108 4.10 14.05 12.43
N PRO A 109 5.03 14.97 12.12
CA PRO A 109 6.39 14.89 12.62
C PRO A 109 6.41 14.93 14.15
N GLY A 110 7.23 14.07 14.74
CA GLY A 110 7.34 13.94 16.21
C GLY A 110 6.30 13.03 16.86
N HIS A 111 5.34 12.48 16.11
CA HIS A 111 4.40 11.49 16.65
C HIS A 111 4.93 10.06 16.47
N ASP A 112 4.75 9.23 17.50
CA ASP A 112 5.01 7.79 17.42
C ASP A 112 3.81 7.10 16.75
N ILE A 113 4.02 6.60 15.53
CA ILE A 113 2.97 5.99 14.71
C ILE A 113 3.32 4.54 14.43
N THR A 114 2.39 3.64 14.72
CA THR A 114 2.53 2.21 14.48
C THR A 114 1.36 1.72 13.63
N VAL A 115 1.66 0.95 12.58
CA VAL A 115 0.65 0.26 11.76
C VAL A 115 0.90 -1.24 11.85
N LEU A 116 -0.01 -1.95 12.50
CA LEU A 116 0.04 -3.39 12.64
C LEU A 116 -0.64 -4.05 11.45
N ASN A 117 0.14 -4.78 10.64
CA ASN A 117 -0.41 -5.54 9.53
C ASN A 117 -1.05 -6.84 10.04
N ARG A 118 -2.37 -6.94 9.91
CA ARG A 118 -3.20 -8.12 10.26
C ARG A 118 -3.87 -8.68 8.99
N GLY A 119 -3.16 -8.67 7.86
CA GLY A 119 -3.58 -9.29 6.61
C GLY A 119 -3.32 -10.80 6.64
N VAL A 120 -4.31 -11.61 6.19
CA VAL A 120 -4.18 -13.05 5.99
C VAL A 120 -4.66 -13.40 4.59
N ASN A 121 -3.82 -14.10 3.82
CA ASN A 121 -4.11 -14.45 2.44
C ASN A 121 -5.40 -15.30 2.35
N GLY A 122 -6.30 -14.88 1.45
CA GLY A 122 -7.52 -15.64 1.17
C GLY A 122 -8.70 -15.33 2.10
N ASP A 123 -8.52 -14.58 3.19
CA ASP A 123 -9.61 -14.25 4.13
C ASP A 123 -10.79 -13.56 3.44
N GLU A 124 -11.97 -14.00 3.79
CA GLU A 124 -13.26 -13.32 3.58
C GLU A 124 -13.71 -12.62 4.88
N ALA A 125 -14.83 -11.91 4.83
CA ALA A 125 -15.37 -11.22 6.01
C ALA A 125 -15.56 -12.16 7.21
N ALA A 126 -16.11 -13.36 6.99
CA ALA A 126 -16.33 -14.35 8.05
C ALA A 126 -15.03 -14.80 8.73
N ASP A 127 -13.96 -15.02 7.95
CA ASP A 127 -12.65 -15.41 8.48
C ASP A 127 -12.04 -14.29 9.34
N MET A 128 -12.16 -13.04 8.86
CA MET A 128 -11.71 -11.86 9.60
C MET A 128 -12.48 -11.68 10.92
N LEU A 129 -13.81 -11.92 10.91
CA LEU A 129 -14.64 -11.87 12.12
C LEU A 129 -14.28 -12.94 13.13
N ALA A 130 -13.94 -14.15 12.68
CA ALA A 130 -13.53 -15.26 13.54
C ALA A 130 -12.24 -14.95 14.34
N ARG A 131 -11.35 -14.12 13.81
CA ARG A 131 -10.10 -13.71 14.47
C ARG A 131 -10.08 -12.26 14.95
N LEU A 132 -11.20 -11.55 14.91
CA LEU A 132 -11.26 -10.12 15.19
C LEU A 132 -10.77 -9.79 16.61
N ASP A 133 -11.12 -10.60 17.60
CA ASP A 133 -10.74 -10.37 18.99
C ASP A 133 -9.22 -10.42 19.19
N THR A 134 -8.56 -11.41 18.59
CA THR A 134 -7.10 -11.56 18.69
C THR A 134 -6.33 -10.65 17.74
N ALA A 135 -6.88 -10.35 16.57
CA ALA A 135 -6.20 -9.56 15.56
C ALA A 135 -6.37 -8.05 15.75
N VAL A 136 -7.46 -7.60 16.39
CA VAL A 136 -7.82 -6.19 16.49
C VAL A 136 -8.10 -5.78 17.94
N VAL A 137 -9.07 -6.44 18.63
CA VAL A 137 -9.52 -5.99 19.95
C VAL A 137 -8.39 -6.03 20.98
N ALA A 138 -7.61 -7.12 21.01
CA ALA A 138 -6.47 -7.30 21.90
C ALA A 138 -5.37 -6.23 21.67
N GLU A 139 -5.31 -5.62 20.50
CA GLU A 139 -4.34 -4.58 20.17
C GLU A 139 -4.74 -3.20 20.69
N THR A 140 -5.99 -3.01 21.11
CA THR A 140 -6.50 -1.69 21.53
C THR A 140 -6.12 -0.56 20.56
N PRO A 141 -6.55 -0.63 19.29
CA PRO A 141 -6.17 0.34 18.27
C PRO A 141 -6.85 1.68 18.46
N ASP A 142 -6.26 2.73 17.88
CA ASP A 142 -6.87 4.05 17.75
C ASP A 142 -7.60 4.22 16.40
N LEU A 143 -7.13 3.50 15.38
CA LEU A 143 -7.72 3.46 14.05
C LEU A 143 -7.66 2.03 13.50
N VAL A 144 -8.76 1.58 12.90
CA VAL A 144 -8.82 0.32 12.17
C VAL A 144 -9.05 0.58 10.69
N LEU A 145 -8.18 0.03 9.83
CA LEU A 145 -8.36 -0.04 8.39
C LEU A 145 -8.82 -1.46 8.05
N TRP A 146 -10.08 -1.63 7.66
CA TRP A 146 -10.64 -2.95 7.35
C TRP A 146 -10.80 -3.16 5.84
N GLN A 147 -9.88 -3.91 5.22
CA GLN A 147 -9.96 -4.27 3.80
C GLN A 147 -10.79 -5.56 3.64
N VAL A 148 -11.87 -5.50 2.84
CA VAL A 148 -12.84 -6.60 2.73
C VAL A 148 -13.46 -6.70 1.33
N GLY A 149 -14.06 -7.84 1.00
CA GLY A 149 -14.93 -8.08 -0.16
C GLY A 149 -14.25 -8.73 -1.36
N THR A 150 -12.96 -8.54 -1.58
CA THR A 150 -12.26 -9.05 -2.77
C THR A 150 -12.40 -10.58 -2.95
N ASN A 151 -12.14 -11.37 -1.91
CA ASN A 151 -12.14 -12.84 -2.03
C ASN A 151 -13.54 -13.41 -2.25
N SER A 152 -14.56 -12.79 -1.70
CA SER A 152 -15.95 -13.15 -1.96
C SER A 152 -16.34 -12.89 -3.42
N VAL A 153 -15.86 -11.77 -4.00
CA VAL A 153 -16.00 -11.50 -5.44
C VAL A 153 -15.31 -12.58 -6.27
N LEU A 154 -14.06 -12.89 -5.96
CA LEU A 154 -13.27 -13.88 -6.72
C LEU A 154 -13.88 -15.29 -6.68
N ARG A 155 -14.58 -15.64 -5.60
CA ARG A 155 -15.27 -16.92 -5.42
C ARG A 155 -16.71 -16.93 -5.91
N ASP A 156 -17.13 -15.86 -6.60
CA ASP A 156 -18.49 -15.69 -7.15
C ASP A 156 -19.59 -15.87 -6.08
N LYS A 157 -19.30 -15.45 -4.83
CA LYS A 157 -20.27 -15.53 -3.73
C LYS A 157 -21.47 -14.62 -3.96
N ALA A 158 -22.66 -15.07 -3.58
CA ALA A 158 -23.86 -14.25 -3.57
C ALA A 158 -23.68 -13.05 -2.62
N LEU A 159 -24.19 -11.88 -2.98
CA LEU A 159 -23.99 -10.64 -2.22
C LEU A 159 -24.80 -10.59 -0.91
N LEU A 160 -26.04 -11.07 -0.93
CA LEU A 160 -26.95 -10.96 0.23
C LEU A 160 -26.37 -11.48 1.56
N PRO A 161 -25.66 -12.64 1.61
CA PRO A 161 -25.08 -13.13 2.86
C PRO A 161 -23.95 -12.26 3.41
N HIS A 162 -23.40 -11.31 2.62
CA HIS A 162 -22.30 -10.46 3.08
C HIS A 162 -22.74 -9.24 3.88
N ALA A 163 -23.99 -8.76 3.67
CA ALA A 163 -24.50 -7.60 4.39
C ALA A 163 -24.49 -7.78 5.93
N PRO A 164 -25.00 -8.87 6.51
CA PRO A 164 -24.94 -9.09 7.95
C PRO A 164 -23.51 -9.24 8.46
N LEU A 165 -22.59 -9.86 7.70
CA LEU A 165 -21.17 -9.98 8.10
C LEU A 165 -20.48 -8.62 8.14
N LEU A 166 -20.76 -7.75 7.16
CA LEU A 166 -20.22 -6.38 7.14
C LEU A 166 -20.77 -5.58 8.32
N HIS A 167 -22.10 -5.65 8.58
CA HIS A 167 -22.73 -4.99 9.71
C HIS A 167 -22.13 -5.46 11.05
N GLU A 168 -22.02 -6.77 11.28
CA GLU A 168 -21.41 -7.37 12.48
C GLU A 168 -19.98 -6.85 12.66
N GLY A 169 -19.17 -6.92 11.60
CA GLY A 169 -17.79 -6.48 11.64
C GLY A 169 -17.67 -5.00 12.03
N LEU A 170 -18.44 -4.13 11.39
CA LEU A 170 -18.43 -2.70 11.71
C LEU A 170 -18.91 -2.41 13.14
N THR A 171 -19.93 -3.11 13.60
CA THR A 171 -20.43 -2.99 14.98
C THR A 171 -19.35 -3.38 15.98
N ARG A 172 -18.69 -4.54 15.79
CA ARG A 172 -17.63 -5.01 16.70
C ARG A 172 -16.39 -4.12 16.65
N LEU A 173 -16.00 -3.64 15.48
CA LEU A 173 -14.86 -2.72 15.33
C LEU A 173 -15.13 -1.38 16.00
N LYS A 174 -16.32 -0.78 15.83
CA LYS A 174 -16.71 0.46 16.53
C LYS A 174 -16.76 0.30 18.05
N ALA A 175 -17.15 -0.88 18.54
CA ALA A 175 -17.19 -1.16 19.98
C ALA A 175 -15.80 -1.12 20.64
N THR A 176 -14.70 -1.16 19.89
CA THR A 176 -13.33 -0.94 20.42
C THR A 176 -13.08 0.51 20.83
N GLY A 177 -13.90 1.45 20.40
CA GLY A 177 -13.69 2.90 20.56
C GLY A 177 -12.74 3.53 19.56
N ALA A 178 -12.14 2.74 18.67
CA ALA A 178 -11.30 3.23 17.57
C ALA A 178 -12.14 3.89 16.47
N ASP A 179 -11.53 4.79 15.70
CA ASP A 179 -12.07 5.15 14.40
C ASP A 179 -11.96 3.95 13.44
N VAL A 180 -12.91 3.82 12.52
CA VAL A 180 -12.93 2.72 11.55
C VAL A 180 -13.03 3.27 10.12
N VAL A 181 -12.22 2.73 9.22
CA VAL A 181 -12.29 3.00 7.78
C VAL A 181 -12.32 1.65 7.05
N VAL A 182 -13.31 1.47 6.18
CA VAL A 182 -13.37 0.30 5.29
C VAL A 182 -12.57 0.58 4.03
N ILE A 183 -11.84 -0.43 3.54
CA ILE A 183 -11.15 -0.38 2.24
C ILE A 183 -11.86 -1.38 1.32
N ASP A 184 -12.46 -0.88 0.24
CA ASP A 184 -13.19 -1.68 -0.73
C ASP A 184 -12.24 -2.51 -1.65
N PRO A 185 -12.75 -3.42 -2.52
CA PRO A 185 -11.92 -4.22 -3.42
C PRO A 185 -11.01 -3.40 -4.32
N GLN A 186 -9.92 -4.00 -4.80
CA GLN A 186 -9.06 -3.41 -5.83
C GLN A 186 -9.68 -3.50 -7.23
N TYR A 187 -9.42 -2.50 -8.08
CA TYR A 187 -9.73 -2.53 -9.50
C TYR A 187 -8.59 -3.26 -10.25
N ALA A 188 -8.75 -4.57 -10.40
CA ALA A 188 -7.76 -5.43 -11.04
C ALA A 188 -8.45 -6.41 -12.00
N PRO A 189 -7.79 -6.86 -13.09
CA PRO A 189 -8.41 -7.69 -14.13
C PRO A 189 -9.24 -8.86 -13.62
N ARG A 190 -8.69 -9.63 -12.66
CA ARG A 190 -9.40 -10.78 -12.09
C ARG A 190 -10.60 -10.41 -11.22
N VAL A 191 -10.64 -9.21 -10.66
CA VAL A 191 -11.75 -8.71 -9.84
C VAL A 191 -12.85 -8.16 -10.74
N ILE A 192 -12.50 -7.29 -11.70
CA ILE A 192 -13.49 -6.64 -12.58
C ILE A 192 -14.11 -7.60 -13.59
N SER A 193 -13.49 -8.75 -13.86
CA SER A 193 -14.08 -9.81 -14.68
C SER A 193 -15.27 -10.52 -14.03
N LYS A 194 -15.50 -10.30 -12.72
CA LYS A 194 -16.56 -10.96 -11.97
C LYS A 194 -17.86 -10.14 -11.99
N ALA A 195 -18.97 -10.79 -12.34
CA ALA A 195 -20.28 -10.12 -12.47
C ALA A 195 -20.77 -9.44 -11.18
N ASN A 196 -20.40 -9.99 -10.01
CA ASN A 196 -20.79 -9.46 -8.70
C ASN A 196 -19.84 -8.36 -8.15
N CYS A 197 -18.81 -7.98 -8.91
CA CYS A 197 -17.79 -7.02 -8.45
C CYS A 197 -18.40 -5.67 -8.06
N GLN A 198 -19.13 -5.03 -8.98
CA GLN A 198 -19.74 -3.73 -8.73
C GLN A 198 -20.78 -3.79 -7.61
N GLY A 199 -21.52 -4.89 -7.54
CA GLY A 199 -22.49 -5.14 -6.46
C GLY A 199 -21.81 -5.20 -5.08
N MET A 200 -20.63 -5.81 -4.96
CA MET A 200 -19.88 -5.85 -3.70
C MET A 200 -19.36 -4.47 -3.30
N VAL A 201 -18.82 -3.70 -4.24
CA VAL A 201 -18.36 -2.32 -3.98
C VAL A 201 -19.54 -1.47 -3.47
N SER A 202 -20.72 -1.56 -4.13
CA SER A 202 -21.92 -0.85 -3.71
C SER A 202 -22.45 -1.31 -2.34
N LEU A 203 -22.42 -2.61 -2.07
CA LEU A 203 -22.84 -3.18 -0.78
C LEU A 203 -21.96 -2.67 0.37
N ILE A 204 -20.64 -2.65 0.18
CA ILE A 204 -19.70 -2.12 1.17
C ILE A 204 -20.00 -0.63 1.43
N ALA A 205 -20.13 0.17 0.39
CA ALA A 205 -20.39 1.60 0.51
C ALA A 205 -21.72 1.89 1.23
N THR A 206 -22.81 1.18 0.87
CA THR A 206 -24.12 1.37 1.50
C THR A 206 -24.15 0.92 2.95
N THR A 207 -23.50 -0.21 3.27
CA THR A 207 -23.41 -0.70 4.66
C THR A 207 -22.57 0.24 5.51
N ALA A 208 -21.40 0.66 5.03
CA ALA A 208 -20.56 1.60 5.76
C ALA A 208 -21.26 2.93 6.03
N LYS A 209 -21.99 3.46 5.04
CA LYS A 209 -22.80 4.68 5.19
C LYS A 209 -23.88 4.51 6.27
N ALA A 210 -24.61 3.40 6.26
CA ALA A 210 -25.63 3.09 7.26
C ALA A 210 -25.04 2.99 8.67
N GLU A 211 -23.81 2.49 8.78
CA GLU A 211 -23.06 2.35 10.02
C GLU A 211 -22.27 3.61 10.43
N HIS A 212 -22.40 4.71 9.69
CA HIS A 212 -21.60 5.93 9.91
C HIS A 212 -20.10 5.67 9.94
N VAL A 213 -19.59 4.92 8.95
CA VAL A 213 -18.19 4.60 8.76
C VAL A 213 -17.74 5.06 7.39
N SER A 214 -16.55 5.66 7.32
CA SER A 214 -15.95 6.09 6.05
C SER A 214 -15.42 4.92 5.24
N VAL A 215 -15.47 5.05 3.91
CA VAL A 215 -14.86 4.11 2.97
C VAL A 215 -13.67 4.78 2.28
N PHE A 216 -12.54 4.10 2.26
CA PHE A 216 -11.47 4.40 1.33
C PHE A 216 -11.77 3.69 0.01
N HIS A 217 -12.21 4.45 -0.97
CA HIS A 217 -12.64 3.97 -2.28
C HIS A 217 -11.44 3.56 -3.16
N ARG A 218 -10.76 2.48 -2.76
CA ARG A 218 -9.60 1.94 -3.48
C ARG A 218 -9.97 1.51 -4.90
N PHE A 219 -11.17 0.94 -5.08
CA PHE A 219 -11.68 0.54 -6.39
C PHE A 219 -11.72 1.73 -7.35
N GLU A 220 -12.30 2.83 -6.90
CA GLU A 220 -12.41 4.04 -7.71
C GLU A 220 -11.05 4.71 -7.97
N LEU A 221 -10.19 4.75 -6.96
CA LEU A 221 -8.82 5.27 -7.11
C LEU A 221 -8.06 4.50 -8.20
N MET A 222 -8.09 3.16 -8.16
CA MET A 222 -7.39 2.32 -9.14
C MET A 222 -8.07 2.34 -10.52
N ARG A 223 -9.41 2.46 -10.57
CA ARG A 223 -10.16 2.65 -11.82
C ARG A 223 -9.74 3.93 -12.52
N ARG A 224 -9.55 5.02 -11.78
CA ARG A 224 -9.06 6.29 -12.31
C ARG A 224 -7.67 6.15 -12.94
N TRP A 225 -6.75 5.43 -12.30
CA TRP A 225 -5.44 5.16 -12.91
C TRP A 225 -5.58 4.51 -14.28
N ARG A 226 -6.49 3.55 -14.41
CA ARG A 226 -6.73 2.85 -15.67
C ARG A 226 -7.46 3.71 -16.70
N GLU A 227 -8.56 4.32 -16.32
CA GLU A 227 -9.52 4.92 -17.26
C GLU A 227 -9.23 6.40 -17.51
N SER A 228 -8.87 7.17 -16.49
CA SER A 228 -8.64 8.62 -16.62
C SER A 228 -7.17 8.96 -16.90
N GLU A 229 -6.24 8.24 -16.27
CA GLU A 229 -4.80 8.46 -16.42
C GLU A 229 -4.19 7.54 -17.47
N SER A 230 -4.99 6.65 -18.08
CA SER A 230 -4.60 5.72 -19.17
C SER A 230 -3.42 4.81 -18.82
N LEU A 231 -3.20 4.53 -17.52
CA LEU A 231 -2.12 3.64 -17.10
C LEU A 231 -2.46 2.18 -17.45
N PRO A 232 -1.54 1.43 -18.06
CA PRO A 232 -1.73 0.00 -18.27
C PRO A 232 -1.77 -0.74 -16.92
N PHE A 233 -2.46 -1.89 -16.85
CA PHE A 233 -2.58 -2.65 -15.61
C PHE A 233 -1.21 -3.05 -15.03
N GLU A 234 -0.25 -3.34 -15.88
CA GLU A 234 1.11 -3.73 -15.49
C GLU A 234 1.85 -2.66 -14.67
N THR A 235 1.40 -1.39 -14.76
CA THR A 235 1.93 -0.30 -13.93
C THR A 235 1.55 -0.48 -12.46
N PHE A 236 0.36 -1.01 -12.16
CA PHE A 236 -0.19 -1.01 -10.80
C PHE A 236 -0.75 -2.36 -10.33
N VAL A 237 -0.77 -3.38 -11.20
CA VAL A 237 -1.17 -4.76 -10.88
C VAL A 237 0.01 -5.68 -11.18
N SER A 238 0.26 -6.63 -10.28
CA SER A 238 1.29 -7.65 -10.48
C SER A 238 0.91 -8.62 -11.61
N SER A 239 1.86 -9.43 -12.06
CA SER A 239 1.68 -10.34 -13.21
C SER A 239 0.57 -11.39 -13.01
N ASP A 240 0.08 -11.58 -11.77
CA ASP A 240 -1.04 -12.48 -11.47
C ASP A 240 -2.42 -11.91 -11.85
N GLY A 241 -2.47 -10.65 -12.30
CA GLY A 241 -3.69 -9.95 -12.69
C GLY A 241 -4.66 -9.65 -11.53
N LEU A 242 -4.20 -9.76 -10.30
CA LEU A 242 -5.02 -9.59 -9.08
C LEU A 242 -4.39 -8.61 -8.09
N HIS A 243 -3.18 -8.91 -7.62
CA HIS A 243 -2.57 -8.17 -6.53
C HIS A 243 -1.92 -6.87 -7.01
N MET A 244 -1.88 -5.90 -6.13
CA MET A 244 -1.13 -4.67 -6.33
C MET A 244 0.37 -4.98 -6.36
N ASN A 245 1.15 -4.16 -7.08
CA ASN A 245 2.60 -4.19 -7.07
C ASN A 245 3.17 -3.06 -6.19
N ASP A 246 4.49 -2.91 -6.12
CA ASP A 246 5.14 -1.91 -5.27
C ASP A 246 4.69 -0.48 -5.56
N TRP A 247 4.47 -0.14 -6.84
CA TRP A 247 4.02 1.19 -7.23
C TRP A 247 2.63 1.50 -6.65
N SER A 248 1.67 0.60 -6.85
CA SER A 248 0.31 0.81 -6.36
C SER A 248 0.19 0.71 -4.85
N TYR A 249 0.98 -0.14 -4.19
CA TYR A 249 1.05 -0.14 -2.72
C TYR A 249 1.57 1.18 -2.16
N ALA A 250 2.60 1.78 -2.81
CA ALA A 250 3.08 3.10 -2.42
C ALA A 250 2.01 4.19 -2.64
N CYS A 251 1.31 4.12 -3.77
CA CYS A 251 0.28 5.09 -4.11
C CYS A 251 -0.94 4.99 -3.17
N VAL A 252 -1.38 3.77 -2.83
CA VAL A 252 -2.44 3.54 -1.84
C VAL A 252 -2.02 4.03 -0.46
N ALA A 253 -0.78 3.78 -0.03
CA ALA A 253 -0.29 4.29 1.25
C ALA A 253 -0.27 5.83 1.29
N LYS A 254 0.21 6.48 0.22
CA LYS A 254 0.16 7.94 0.07
C LYS A 254 -1.27 8.47 0.14
N ALA A 255 -2.19 7.83 -0.57
CA ALA A 255 -3.61 8.20 -0.63
C ALA A 255 -4.29 8.07 0.75
N LEU A 256 -4.07 6.95 1.44
CA LEU A 256 -4.52 6.75 2.82
C LEU A 256 -3.91 7.80 3.76
N GLY A 257 -2.62 8.07 3.64
CA GLY A 257 -1.94 9.08 4.44
C GLY A 257 -2.54 10.49 4.28
N VAL A 258 -2.89 10.88 3.03
CA VAL A 258 -3.59 12.14 2.74
C VAL A 258 -4.97 12.17 3.40
N ALA A 259 -5.77 11.11 3.20
CA ALA A 259 -7.14 11.02 3.70
C ALA A 259 -7.18 11.00 5.25
N ILE A 260 -6.33 10.20 5.88
CA ILE A 260 -6.23 10.11 7.34
C ILE A 260 -5.79 11.46 7.93
N ALA A 261 -4.77 12.10 7.35
CA ALA A 261 -4.27 13.37 7.87
C ALA A 261 -5.35 14.46 7.79
N GLU A 262 -6.06 14.58 6.68
CA GLU A 262 -7.16 15.54 6.54
C GLU A 262 -8.28 15.24 7.54
N ALA A 263 -8.75 13.99 7.61
CA ALA A 263 -9.87 13.62 8.47
C ALA A 263 -9.54 13.76 9.98
N ALA A 264 -8.27 13.57 10.36
CA ALA A 264 -7.82 13.75 11.75
C ALA A 264 -7.57 15.23 12.12
N THR A 265 -7.46 16.12 11.14
CA THR A 265 -7.25 17.56 11.39
C THR A 265 -8.47 18.42 11.02
N ARG A 266 -9.50 17.82 10.46
CA ARG A 266 -10.74 18.50 10.07
C ARG A 266 -11.44 19.08 11.31
N PRO A 267 -11.81 20.37 11.33
CA PRO A 267 -12.58 20.95 12.42
C PRO A 267 -13.90 20.20 12.63
N THR A 268 -14.18 19.81 13.86
CA THR A 268 -15.49 19.24 14.24
C THR A 268 -16.34 20.33 14.89
N ALA A 269 -17.65 20.31 14.71
CA ALA A 269 -18.57 21.34 15.22
C ALA A 269 -18.48 21.58 16.75
N THR A 270 -17.92 20.63 17.51
CA THR A 270 -17.66 20.73 18.95
C THR A 270 -16.44 21.59 19.30
N ALA A 271 -15.60 21.97 18.32
CA ALA A 271 -14.45 22.83 18.54
C ALA A 271 -14.77 24.35 18.48
N VAL A 272 -15.99 24.70 18.06
CA VAL A 272 -16.47 26.09 18.12
C VAL A 272 -17.03 26.33 19.53
N GLY A 273 -16.15 26.79 20.43
CA GLY A 273 -16.57 27.26 21.75
C GLY A 273 -17.63 28.39 21.60
N PRO A 274 -18.48 28.60 22.60
CA PRO A 274 -19.50 29.65 22.53
C PRO A 274 -18.80 31.00 22.28
N HIS A 275 -19.24 31.69 21.23
CA HIS A 275 -18.81 33.06 20.96
C HIS A 275 -19.18 33.90 22.21
N PRO A 276 -18.24 34.67 22.79
CA PRO A 276 -18.62 35.55 23.89
C PRO A 276 -19.69 36.53 23.38
N ALA A 277 -20.81 36.59 24.13
CA ALA A 277 -21.88 37.52 23.83
C ALA A 277 -21.33 38.96 23.80
N PRO A 278 -21.77 39.82 22.89
CA PRO A 278 -21.38 41.22 22.89
C PRO A 278 -21.74 41.86 24.24
N ALA A 279 -20.79 42.50 24.88
CA ALA A 279 -21.02 43.28 26.07
C ALA A 279 -21.91 44.46 25.72
N ASN A 280 -23.08 44.57 26.36
CA ASN A 280 -23.94 45.75 26.30
C ASN A 280 -23.33 46.92 27.08
#